data_f17fdd16c21be6118a477aafffcd74e9
#
_entry.id   f17fdd16c21be6118a477aafffcd74e9
#
_cell.length_a   1.000
_cell.length_b   1.000
_cell.length_c   1.000
_cell.angle_alpha   90.00
_cell.angle_beta   90.00
_cell.angle_gamma   90.00
#
_symmetry.space_group_name_H-M   'P 1'
#
loop_
_entity.id
_entity.type
_entity.pdbx_description
1 polymer ?
#
loop_
_entity_poly.entity_id
_entity_poly.type
_entity_poly.pdbx_seq_one_letter_code
_entity_poly.pdbx_strand_id
1 'polypeptide(L)'
;MKKFLLAGVALISLASAASAADLAARPYTKAPALVAPAYNWSGFYAGVMGGYAWGSGLKGGFGGGTVGYNWQAPGSQFVFGLEVDAAGSDLKDSQTQIVLGTPVTATDKIDAFGSVTGRAGVALDATLLYAKGGYAWGDNKASGSIGGISSSDSHVHSGYTVGAGLEYMFAPNWSAKAEYMYTSLSSETYTLFGTSFASGTLDFSTIKAGINYHFK
;
A
#
# COMPACT_ATOMS: atom_id res chain seq x y z
N MET A 1 -72.45 -9.90 4.01
CA MET A 1 -71.21 -10.33 4.78
C MET A 1 -69.98 -9.51 4.43
N LYS A 2 -69.68 -9.11 3.20
CA LYS A 2 -68.46 -8.29 2.83
C LYS A 2 -68.44 -6.89 3.44
N LYS A 3 -69.58 -6.27 3.73
CA LYS A 3 -69.69 -4.90 4.31
C LYS A 3 -69.35 -4.86 5.81
N PHE A 4 -69.50 -5.94 6.52
CA PHE A 4 -69.14 -6.02 7.96
C PHE A 4 -67.65 -6.32 8.18
N LEU A 5 -66.99 -6.97 7.22
CA LEU A 5 -65.54 -7.20 7.25
C LEU A 5 -64.72 -5.90 7.04
N LEU A 6 -65.21 -5.01 6.16
CA LEU A 6 -64.59 -3.69 5.94
C LEU A 6 -64.73 -2.75 7.13
N ALA A 7 -65.86 -2.81 7.86
CA ALA A 7 -66.03 -2.03 9.09
C ALA A 7 -65.15 -2.51 10.24
N GLY A 8 -64.92 -3.81 10.36
CA GLY A 8 -64.01 -4.39 11.35
C GLY A 8 -62.53 -4.00 11.16
N VAL A 9 -62.06 -3.98 9.92
CA VAL A 9 -60.69 -3.57 9.59
C VAL A 9 -60.48 -2.08 9.83
N ALA A 10 -61.45 -1.23 9.57
CA ALA A 10 -61.39 0.22 9.82
C ALA A 10 -61.31 0.56 11.32
N LEU A 11 -61.99 -0.22 12.19
CA LEU A 11 -61.93 -0.03 13.65
C LEU A 11 -60.59 -0.47 14.28
N ILE A 12 -59.94 -1.50 13.73
CA ILE A 12 -58.63 -1.96 14.20
C ILE A 12 -57.53 -0.97 13.82
N SER A 13 -57.63 -0.30 12.68
CA SER A 13 -56.65 0.72 12.25
C SER A 13 -56.74 2.02 13.06
N LEU A 14 -57.91 2.34 13.66
CA LEU A 14 -58.05 3.52 14.55
C LEU A 14 -57.56 3.27 15.97
N ALA A 15 -57.50 2.02 16.45
CA ALA A 15 -57.00 1.68 17.77
C ALA A 15 -55.46 1.77 17.87
N SER A 16 -54.73 1.64 16.75
CA SER A 16 -53.26 1.74 16.75
C SER A 16 -52.72 3.18 16.79
N ALA A 17 -53.58 4.18 16.47
CA ALA A 17 -53.17 5.59 16.54
C ALA A 17 -53.23 6.19 17.96
N ALA A 18 -53.92 5.54 18.89
CA ALA A 18 -54.04 6.05 20.27
C ALA A 18 -52.87 5.70 21.18
N SER A 19 -52.04 4.70 20.81
CA SER A 19 -50.86 4.31 21.62
C SER A 19 -49.60 5.14 21.36
N ALA A 20 -49.65 6.01 20.33
CA ALA A 20 -48.46 6.80 19.96
C ALA A 20 -48.30 8.10 20.78
N ALA A 21 -49.31 8.47 21.57
CA ALA A 21 -49.35 9.75 22.28
C ALA A 21 -48.71 9.70 23.70
N ASP A 22 -48.39 8.50 24.20
CA ASP A 22 -47.87 8.33 25.57
C ASP A 22 -46.45 7.72 25.61
N LEU A 23 -45.67 7.92 24.56
CA LEU A 23 -44.25 7.65 24.61
C LEU A 23 -43.61 8.76 25.44
N ALA A 24 -43.25 8.44 26.71
CA ALA A 24 -42.42 9.28 27.54
C ALA A 24 -41.23 9.79 26.69
N ALA A 25 -41.02 11.12 26.70
CA ALA A 25 -39.88 11.72 25.98
C ALA A 25 -38.62 10.93 26.29
N ARG A 26 -38.05 10.29 25.28
CA ARG A 26 -36.77 9.55 25.46
C ARG A 26 -35.82 10.48 26.17
N PRO A 27 -35.23 10.06 27.31
CA PRO A 27 -34.24 10.89 27.94
C PRO A 27 -33.14 11.21 26.91
N TYR A 28 -32.92 12.50 26.69
CA TYR A 28 -31.85 12.96 25.82
C TYR A 28 -30.53 12.55 26.46
N THR A 29 -30.06 11.36 26.11
CA THR A 29 -28.68 10.95 26.43
C THR A 29 -27.78 11.83 25.60
N LYS A 30 -27.13 12.80 26.25
CA LYS A 30 -26.05 13.58 25.64
C LYS A 30 -25.11 12.57 24.97
N ALA A 31 -24.96 12.73 23.64
CA ALA A 31 -24.02 11.90 22.89
C ALA A 31 -22.69 11.88 23.65
N PRO A 32 -22.04 10.71 23.79
CA PRO A 32 -20.72 10.64 24.41
C PRO A 32 -19.84 11.71 23.80
N ALA A 33 -19.17 12.51 24.61
CA ALA A 33 -18.22 13.48 24.13
C ALA A 33 -17.23 12.74 23.24
N LEU A 34 -17.11 13.14 21.97
CA LEU A 34 -16.06 12.64 21.07
C LEU A 34 -14.74 12.93 21.77
N VAL A 35 -14.16 11.94 22.41
CA VAL A 35 -12.79 12.03 22.93
C VAL A 35 -11.93 12.12 21.70
N ALA A 36 -11.32 13.29 21.46
CA ALA A 36 -10.33 13.41 20.40
C ALA A 36 -9.25 12.35 20.63
N PRO A 37 -8.90 11.54 19.62
CA PRO A 37 -7.86 10.54 19.79
C PRO A 37 -6.60 11.23 20.31
N ALA A 38 -5.94 10.63 21.29
CA ALA A 38 -4.71 11.15 21.89
C ALA A 38 -3.62 11.37 20.83
N TYR A 39 -3.71 10.63 19.72
CA TYR A 39 -2.82 10.71 18.55
C TYR A 39 -3.63 11.09 17.32
N ASN A 40 -3.26 12.21 16.68
CA ASN A 40 -3.84 12.65 15.42
C ASN A 40 -2.87 12.26 14.30
N TRP A 41 -3.34 11.43 13.36
CA TRP A 41 -2.58 10.97 12.22
C TRP A 41 -2.67 11.90 11.00
N SER A 42 -3.55 12.93 11.04
CA SER A 42 -3.70 13.87 9.92
C SER A 42 -2.48 14.76 9.76
N GLY A 43 -2.10 14.99 8.52
CA GLY A 43 -1.02 15.92 8.17
C GLY A 43 -0.01 15.29 7.22
N PHE A 44 0.94 16.10 6.80
CA PHE A 44 2.10 15.65 6.01
C PHE A 44 3.07 14.88 6.89
N TYR A 45 3.75 13.94 6.28
CA TYR A 45 4.88 13.25 6.88
C TYR A 45 5.96 12.98 5.84
N ALA A 46 7.19 12.89 6.29
CA ALA A 46 8.33 12.47 5.51
C ALA A 46 9.22 11.57 6.36
N GLY A 47 9.88 10.60 5.72
CA GLY A 47 10.70 9.66 6.44
C GLY A 47 11.74 8.97 5.59
N VAL A 48 12.48 8.10 6.26
CA VAL A 48 13.45 7.20 5.66
C VAL A 48 13.01 5.77 5.87
N MET A 49 13.35 4.92 4.92
CA MET A 49 13.03 3.49 4.97
C MET A 49 14.16 2.64 4.44
N GLY A 50 14.19 1.40 4.88
CA GLY A 50 15.07 0.37 4.35
C GLY A 50 14.43 -0.98 4.49
N GLY A 51 14.89 -1.94 3.71
CA GLY A 51 14.31 -3.27 3.70
C GLY A 51 15.03 -4.25 2.82
N TYR A 52 14.34 -5.35 2.59
CA TYR A 52 14.81 -6.44 1.77
C TYR A 52 13.72 -6.88 0.80
N ALA A 53 14.11 -7.12 -0.45
CA ALA A 53 13.25 -7.60 -1.52
C ALA A 53 13.66 -8.99 -1.98
N TRP A 54 12.68 -9.80 -2.41
CA TRP A 54 12.90 -11.12 -2.97
C TRP A 54 11.77 -11.50 -3.93
N GLY A 55 12.11 -12.19 -5.01
CA GLY A 55 11.16 -12.68 -6.01
C GLY A 55 11.76 -12.70 -7.41
N SER A 56 11.21 -13.49 -8.31
CA SER A 56 11.63 -13.63 -9.72
C SER A 56 13.16 -13.81 -9.91
N GLY A 57 13.82 -14.55 -8.98
CA GLY A 57 15.28 -14.72 -8.99
C GLY A 57 16.06 -13.55 -8.37
N LEU A 58 15.50 -12.36 -8.33
CA LEU A 58 16.11 -11.16 -7.75
C LEU A 58 16.00 -11.16 -6.22
N LYS A 59 17.05 -10.72 -5.55
CA LYS A 59 17.05 -10.49 -4.10
C LYS A 59 18.09 -9.45 -3.73
N GLY A 60 17.81 -8.67 -2.69
CA GLY A 60 18.77 -7.67 -2.20
C GLY A 60 18.17 -6.68 -1.22
N GLY A 61 19.03 -5.87 -0.64
CA GLY A 61 18.64 -4.76 0.22
C GLY A 61 18.28 -3.52 -0.58
N PHE A 62 17.51 -2.65 0.04
CA PHE A 62 17.18 -1.34 -0.49
C PHE A 62 17.07 -0.31 0.63
N GLY A 63 17.23 0.96 0.28
CA GLY A 63 17.04 2.09 1.18
C GLY A 63 16.57 3.31 0.44
N GLY A 64 15.74 4.12 1.09
CA GLY A 64 15.12 5.26 0.44
C GLY A 64 14.36 6.17 1.36
N GLY A 65 13.51 6.99 0.74
CA GLY A 65 12.66 7.94 1.42
C GLY A 65 11.19 7.74 1.12
N THR A 66 10.35 8.27 1.98
CA THR A 66 8.90 8.30 1.86
C THR A 66 8.40 9.69 2.18
N VAL A 67 7.38 10.12 1.45
CA VAL A 67 6.60 11.31 1.77
C VAL A 67 5.12 10.99 1.59
N GLY A 68 4.27 11.56 2.44
CA GLY A 68 2.86 11.32 2.34
C GLY A 68 2.01 12.31 3.11
N TYR A 69 0.73 12.16 2.92
CA TYR A 69 -0.30 12.91 3.62
C TYR A 69 -1.39 11.97 4.12
N ASN A 70 -1.76 12.11 5.38
CA ASN A 70 -2.88 11.41 5.97
C ASN A 70 -4.03 12.35 6.25
N TRP A 71 -5.22 11.81 6.13
CA TRP A 71 -6.44 12.44 6.57
C TRP A 71 -7.18 11.54 7.56
N GLN A 72 -7.54 12.09 8.71
CA GLN A 72 -8.33 11.45 9.76
C GLN A 72 -9.41 12.44 10.21
N ALA A 73 -10.68 12.07 10.07
CA ALA A 73 -11.77 12.93 10.53
C ALA A 73 -11.74 13.01 12.08
N PRO A 74 -12.08 14.16 12.67
CA PRO A 74 -12.15 14.32 14.12
C PRO A 74 -13.05 13.25 14.76
N GLY A 75 -12.51 12.54 15.77
CA GLY A 75 -13.22 11.45 16.47
C GLY A 75 -13.31 10.13 15.70
N SER A 76 -12.78 10.05 14.48
CA SER A 76 -12.74 8.83 13.69
C SER A 76 -11.46 8.02 13.98
N GLN A 77 -11.59 6.70 13.96
CA GLN A 77 -10.45 5.80 13.96
C GLN A 77 -9.91 5.53 12.53
N PHE A 78 -10.69 5.88 11.50
CA PHE A 78 -10.29 5.64 10.11
C PHE A 78 -9.32 6.71 9.62
N VAL A 79 -8.23 6.24 9.02
CA VAL A 79 -7.18 7.08 8.43
C VAL A 79 -7.07 6.70 6.95
N PHE A 80 -7.12 7.71 6.09
CA PHE A 80 -6.86 7.57 4.66
C PHE A 80 -5.64 8.40 4.31
N GLY A 81 -4.87 7.99 3.31
CA GLY A 81 -3.68 8.76 2.94
C GLY A 81 -3.18 8.44 1.54
N LEU A 82 -2.29 9.29 1.09
CA LEU A 82 -1.47 9.08 -0.10
C LEU A 82 0.00 9.07 0.30
N GLU A 83 0.76 8.17 -0.28
CA GLU A 83 2.18 8.01 0.01
C GLU A 83 2.96 7.81 -1.27
N VAL A 84 4.11 8.45 -1.35
CA VAL A 84 5.12 8.26 -2.42
C VAL A 84 6.38 7.71 -1.77
N ASP A 85 6.83 6.58 -2.28
CA ASP A 85 8.08 5.93 -1.88
C ASP A 85 9.07 5.98 -3.04
N ALA A 86 10.35 6.21 -2.74
CA ALA A 86 11.44 6.07 -3.69
C ALA A 86 12.67 5.46 -2.98
N ALA A 87 13.26 4.45 -3.59
CA ALA A 87 14.39 3.73 -3.03
C ALA A 87 15.45 3.39 -4.09
N GLY A 88 16.71 3.49 -3.70
CA GLY A 88 17.81 2.85 -4.40
C GLY A 88 17.97 1.42 -3.89
N SER A 89 18.35 0.51 -4.78
CA SER A 89 18.45 -0.91 -4.43
C SER A 89 19.70 -1.57 -5.01
N ASP A 90 20.06 -2.70 -4.40
CA ASP A 90 21.13 -3.57 -4.84
C ASP A 90 20.59 -4.97 -5.18
N LEU A 91 19.36 -4.99 -5.75
CA LEU A 91 18.72 -6.22 -6.20
C LEU A 91 19.41 -6.73 -7.46
N LYS A 92 19.92 -7.95 -7.39
CA LYS A 92 20.66 -8.59 -8.49
C LYS A 92 20.27 -10.05 -8.64
N ASP A 93 20.23 -10.49 -9.90
CA ASP A 93 20.34 -11.89 -10.28
C ASP A 93 21.44 -12.03 -11.32
N SER A 94 22.30 -13.02 -11.18
CA SER A 94 23.38 -13.30 -12.13
C SER A 94 23.45 -14.79 -12.41
N GLN A 95 23.29 -15.14 -13.69
CA GLN A 95 23.39 -16.49 -14.19
C GLN A 95 24.58 -16.61 -15.14
N THR A 96 25.48 -17.53 -14.86
CA THR A 96 26.62 -17.82 -15.74
C THR A 96 26.49 -19.25 -16.25
N GLN A 97 26.53 -19.42 -17.57
CA GLN A 97 26.56 -20.71 -18.24
C GLN A 97 27.78 -20.81 -19.17
N ILE A 98 28.35 -21.97 -19.26
CA ILE A 98 29.44 -22.26 -20.21
C ILE A 98 28.81 -22.86 -21.47
N VAL A 99 28.88 -22.13 -22.57
CA VAL A 99 28.38 -22.56 -23.88
C VAL A 99 29.60 -22.75 -24.81
N LEU A 100 29.83 -23.98 -25.27
CA LEU A 100 30.97 -24.36 -26.13
C LEU A 100 32.33 -23.87 -25.58
N GLY A 101 32.52 -23.96 -24.24
CA GLY A 101 33.75 -23.54 -23.59
C GLY A 101 33.88 -22.03 -23.35
N THR A 102 32.92 -21.22 -23.75
CA THR A 102 32.90 -19.77 -23.53
C THR A 102 31.92 -19.42 -22.41
N PRO A 103 32.34 -18.66 -21.39
CA PRO A 103 31.41 -18.20 -20.36
C PRO A 103 30.45 -17.14 -20.93
N VAL A 104 29.16 -17.39 -20.74
CA VAL A 104 28.05 -16.46 -21.06
C VAL A 104 27.41 -16.07 -19.73
N THR A 105 27.46 -14.78 -19.39
CA THR A 105 26.87 -14.26 -18.16
C THR A 105 25.72 -13.29 -18.52
N ALA A 106 24.55 -13.55 -17.95
CA ALA A 106 23.43 -12.63 -17.95
C ALA A 106 23.25 -12.09 -16.53
N THR A 107 23.07 -10.78 -16.40
CA THR A 107 22.85 -10.11 -15.12
C THR A 107 21.66 -9.16 -15.25
N ASP A 108 20.69 -9.35 -14.38
CA ASP A 108 19.56 -8.44 -14.18
C ASP A 108 19.77 -7.68 -12.87
N LYS A 109 19.54 -6.37 -12.92
CA LYS A 109 19.71 -5.49 -11.76
C LYS A 109 18.61 -4.45 -11.72
N ILE A 110 17.99 -4.27 -10.55
CA ILE A 110 17.11 -3.12 -10.28
C ILE A 110 17.92 -2.10 -9.49
N ASP A 111 18.19 -0.95 -10.11
CA ASP A 111 19.00 0.13 -9.50
C ASP A 111 18.12 1.03 -8.61
N ALA A 112 16.88 1.29 -9.03
CA ALA A 112 15.94 2.10 -8.27
C ALA A 112 14.51 1.65 -8.52
N PHE A 113 13.66 1.81 -7.52
CA PHE A 113 12.23 1.59 -7.67
C PHE A 113 11.44 2.55 -6.78
N GLY A 114 10.17 2.73 -7.11
CA GLY A 114 9.31 3.60 -6.34
C GLY A 114 7.83 3.26 -6.52
N SER A 115 7.00 3.93 -5.74
CA SER A 115 5.55 3.75 -5.83
C SER A 115 4.78 5.01 -5.45
N VAL A 116 3.58 5.14 -6.01
CA VAL A 116 2.54 6.06 -5.54
C VAL A 116 1.36 5.22 -5.10
N THR A 117 1.03 5.30 -3.82
CA THR A 117 0.03 4.43 -3.20
C THR A 117 -1.01 5.22 -2.42
N GLY A 118 -2.27 4.76 -2.49
CA GLY A 118 -3.29 5.09 -1.51
C GLY A 118 -3.19 4.16 -0.31
N ARG A 119 -3.42 4.66 0.89
CA ARG A 119 -3.50 3.85 2.11
C ARG A 119 -4.80 4.09 2.86
N ALA A 120 -5.33 3.03 3.48
CA ALA A 120 -6.51 3.07 4.32
C ALA A 120 -6.27 2.20 5.56
N GLY A 121 -6.58 2.72 6.74
CA GLY A 121 -6.27 2.05 7.98
C GLY A 121 -7.14 2.45 9.15
N VAL A 122 -6.87 1.80 10.28
CA VAL A 122 -7.52 2.05 11.55
C VAL A 122 -6.48 2.44 12.60
N ALA A 123 -6.68 3.61 13.19
CA ALA A 123 -5.87 4.12 14.28
C ALA A 123 -6.37 3.55 15.63
N LEU A 124 -5.51 2.84 16.31
CA LEU A 124 -5.69 2.31 17.65
C LEU A 124 -4.71 3.05 18.57
N ASP A 125 -5.13 4.23 19.04
CA ASP A 125 -4.30 5.18 19.79
C ASP A 125 -3.00 5.51 19.03
N ALA A 126 -1.86 5.11 19.55
CA ALA A 126 -0.53 5.35 18.97
C ALA A 126 -0.20 4.42 17.79
N THR A 127 -1.04 3.42 17.50
CA THR A 127 -0.80 2.42 16.45
C THR A 127 -1.77 2.60 15.29
N LEU A 128 -1.27 2.67 14.07
CA LEU A 128 -2.05 2.65 12.85
C LEU A 128 -1.80 1.33 12.11
N LEU A 129 -2.87 0.55 11.92
CA LEU A 129 -2.89 -0.63 11.04
C LEU A 129 -3.49 -0.22 9.70
N TYR A 130 -2.83 -0.53 8.60
CA TYR A 130 -3.29 -0.10 7.29
C TYR A 130 -2.97 -1.10 6.18
N ALA A 131 -3.79 -1.05 5.14
CA ALA A 131 -3.50 -1.60 3.83
C ALA A 131 -3.15 -0.47 2.87
N LYS A 132 -2.32 -0.75 1.88
CA LYS A 132 -2.00 0.22 0.84
C LYS A 132 -1.86 -0.45 -0.52
N GLY A 133 -2.10 0.33 -1.59
CA GLY A 133 -1.95 -0.16 -2.94
C GLY A 133 -1.93 0.99 -3.95
N GLY A 134 -1.32 0.74 -5.10
CA GLY A 134 -1.20 1.75 -6.14
C GLY A 134 -0.25 1.36 -7.24
N TYR A 135 0.25 2.38 -7.91
CA TYR A 135 1.19 2.27 -9.02
C TYR A 135 2.63 2.12 -8.51
N ALA A 136 3.40 1.25 -9.15
CA ALA A 136 4.83 1.05 -8.90
C ALA A 136 5.62 1.14 -10.20
N TRP A 137 6.87 1.56 -10.07
CA TRP A 137 7.84 1.55 -11.17
C TRP A 137 9.20 1.07 -10.67
N GLY A 138 10.00 0.52 -11.58
CA GLY A 138 11.37 0.10 -11.31
C GLY A 138 12.26 0.31 -12.52
N ASP A 139 13.45 0.85 -12.30
CA ASP A 139 14.50 0.94 -13.30
C ASP A 139 15.32 -0.34 -13.30
N ASN A 140 15.12 -1.15 -14.33
CA ASN A 140 15.81 -2.43 -14.49
C ASN A 140 16.84 -2.36 -15.61
N LYS A 141 18.04 -2.85 -15.32
CA LYS A 141 19.16 -2.95 -16.24
C LYS A 141 19.49 -4.40 -16.51
N ALA A 142 19.26 -4.82 -17.76
CA ALA A 142 19.71 -6.10 -18.26
C ALA A 142 21.11 -5.96 -18.88
N SER A 143 22.03 -6.84 -18.50
CA SER A 143 23.41 -6.85 -19.04
C SER A 143 23.80 -8.28 -19.44
N GLY A 144 24.40 -8.40 -20.62
CA GLY A 144 24.94 -9.65 -21.12
C GLY A 144 26.44 -9.55 -21.43
N SER A 145 27.22 -10.60 -21.13
CA SER A 145 28.62 -10.69 -21.49
C SER A 145 28.94 -12.04 -22.13
N ILE A 146 29.60 -12.00 -23.28
CA ILE A 146 30.04 -13.18 -24.05
C ILE A 146 31.52 -12.99 -24.41
N GLY A 147 32.41 -13.84 -23.89
CA GLY A 147 33.82 -13.81 -24.24
C GLY A 147 34.54 -12.47 -23.99
N GLY A 148 34.06 -11.67 -23.00
CA GLY A 148 34.62 -10.35 -22.67
C GLY A 148 33.99 -9.16 -23.40
N ILE A 149 33.04 -9.40 -24.32
CA ILE A 149 32.23 -8.34 -24.97
C ILE A 149 30.95 -8.21 -24.17
N SER A 150 30.62 -6.98 -23.73
CA SER A 150 29.41 -6.71 -22.93
C SER A 150 28.43 -5.82 -23.69
N SER A 151 27.15 -6.09 -23.50
CA SER A 151 26.04 -5.24 -23.96
C SER A 151 25.09 -5.03 -22.78
N SER A 152 24.49 -3.85 -22.70
CA SER A 152 23.51 -3.54 -21.65
C SER A 152 22.40 -2.66 -22.21
N ASP A 153 21.17 -2.88 -21.71
CA ASP A 153 19.99 -2.11 -22.03
C ASP A 153 19.19 -1.87 -20.73
N SER A 154 18.57 -0.69 -20.62
CA SER A 154 17.80 -0.33 -19.43
C SER A 154 16.42 0.20 -19.78
N HIS A 155 15.42 -0.28 -19.07
CA HIS A 155 14.02 0.10 -19.25
C HIS A 155 13.33 0.31 -17.91
N VAL A 156 12.40 1.26 -17.90
CA VAL A 156 11.54 1.49 -16.73
C VAL A 156 10.33 0.57 -16.84
N HIS A 157 10.27 -0.41 -15.96
CA HIS A 157 9.10 -1.26 -15.78
C HIS A 157 8.05 -0.54 -14.95
N SER A 158 6.79 -0.73 -15.30
CA SER A 158 5.65 -0.18 -14.56
C SER A 158 4.65 -1.26 -14.21
N GLY A 159 3.94 -1.08 -13.11
CA GLY A 159 2.97 -2.05 -12.64
C GLY A 159 2.22 -1.59 -11.40
N TYR A 160 1.83 -2.54 -10.58
CA TYR A 160 1.09 -2.25 -9.35
C TYR A 160 1.81 -2.83 -8.13
N THR A 161 1.49 -2.25 -6.98
CA THR A 161 1.93 -2.75 -5.67
C THR A 161 0.77 -2.77 -4.70
N VAL A 162 0.72 -3.78 -3.85
CA VAL A 162 -0.29 -3.93 -2.79
C VAL A 162 0.35 -4.52 -1.55
N GLY A 163 -0.12 -4.11 -0.38
CA GLY A 163 0.41 -4.64 0.86
C GLY A 163 -0.28 -4.09 2.09
N ALA A 164 0.32 -4.37 3.22
CA ALA A 164 -0.16 -3.93 4.52
C ALA A 164 1.01 -3.57 5.42
N GLY A 165 0.71 -2.73 6.42
CA GLY A 165 1.70 -2.30 7.38
C GLY A 165 1.10 -1.90 8.71
N LEU A 166 1.99 -1.70 9.64
CA LEU A 166 1.71 -1.09 10.93
C LEU A 166 2.66 0.08 11.14
N GLU A 167 2.17 1.14 11.77
CA GLU A 167 2.94 2.32 12.12
C GLU A 167 2.65 2.68 13.57
N TYR A 168 3.69 2.91 14.36
CA TYR A 168 3.60 3.21 15.78
C TYR A 168 4.22 4.57 16.10
N MET A 169 3.44 5.46 16.67
CA MET A 169 3.88 6.79 17.11
C MET A 169 4.55 6.67 18.48
N PHE A 170 5.88 6.65 18.51
CA PHE A 170 6.67 6.53 19.75
C PHE A 170 6.99 7.90 20.39
N ALA A 171 6.75 8.99 19.67
CA ALA A 171 6.84 10.36 20.17
C ALA A 171 5.82 11.24 19.42
N PRO A 172 5.50 12.47 19.89
CA PRO A 172 4.42 13.29 19.33
C PRO A 172 4.45 13.53 17.84
N ASN A 173 5.65 13.55 17.23
CA ASN A 173 5.84 13.78 15.79
C ASN A 173 6.63 12.68 15.10
N TRP A 174 6.99 11.60 15.82
CA TRP A 174 7.81 10.54 15.27
C TRP A 174 7.09 9.20 15.33
N SER A 175 7.11 8.49 14.22
CA SER A 175 6.61 7.12 14.13
C SER A 175 7.64 6.18 13.53
N ALA A 176 7.50 4.91 13.88
CA ALA A 176 8.20 3.81 13.23
C ALA A 176 7.18 2.96 12.47
N LYS A 177 7.48 2.57 11.24
CA LYS A 177 6.61 1.73 10.41
C LYS A 177 7.29 0.43 10.01
N ALA A 178 6.48 -0.61 9.85
CA ALA A 178 6.87 -1.87 9.24
C ALA A 178 5.82 -2.27 8.21
N GLU A 179 6.24 -2.67 7.01
CA GLU A 179 5.36 -2.95 5.88
C GLU A 179 5.79 -4.22 5.15
N TYR A 180 4.80 -4.95 4.67
CA TYR A 180 4.97 -5.99 3.65
C TYR A 180 4.26 -5.55 2.39
N MET A 181 4.97 -5.60 1.24
CA MET A 181 4.42 -5.23 -0.05
C MET A 181 4.70 -6.32 -1.07
N TYR A 182 3.72 -6.58 -1.90
CA TYR A 182 3.86 -7.35 -3.13
C TYR A 182 3.81 -6.38 -4.32
N THR A 183 4.75 -6.52 -5.24
CA THR A 183 4.87 -5.67 -6.43
C THR A 183 4.95 -6.54 -7.67
N SER A 184 4.16 -6.21 -8.69
CA SER A 184 4.15 -6.87 -9.99
C SER A 184 4.37 -5.81 -11.07
N LEU A 185 5.47 -5.94 -11.80
CA LEU A 185 5.86 -5.05 -12.88
C LEU A 185 5.69 -5.76 -14.22
N SER A 186 5.14 -5.05 -15.20
CA SER A 186 4.89 -5.55 -16.56
C SER A 186 6.20 -5.92 -17.26
N SER A 187 6.11 -6.86 -18.21
CA SER A 187 7.23 -7.23 -19.07
C SER A 187 7.60 -6.12 -20.04
N GLU A 188 8.89 -5.93 -20.28
CA GLU A 188 9.45 -5.01 -21.27
C GLU A 188 10.33 -5.76 -22.26
N THR A 189 10.64 -5.12 -23.41
CA THR A 189 11.46 -5.72 -24.45
C THR A 189 12.87 -5.15 -24.39
N TYR A 190 13.86 -6.01 -24.19
CA TYR A 190 15.27 -5.67 -24.18
C TYR A 190 15.94 -6.04 -25.50
N THR A 191 16.95 -5.25 -25.89
CA THR A 191 17.78 -5.53 -27.07
C THR A 191 19.24 -5.70 -26.64
N LEU A 192 19.76 -6.93 -26.69
CA LEU A 192 21.15 -7.23 -26.45
C LEU A 192 21.79 -7.86 -27.70
N PHE A 193 22.97 -7.40 -28.06
CA PHE A 193 23.71 -7.87 -29.24
C PHE A 193 22.89 -7.86 -30.54
N GLY A 194 21.96 -6.87 -30.68
CA GLY A 194 21.08 -6.72 -31.84
C GLY A 194 19.88 -7.70 -31.89
N THR A 195 19.67 -8.49 -30.83
CA THR A 195 18.51 -9.41 -30.69
C THR A 195 17.57 -8.90 -29.61
N SER A 196 16.29 -8.79 -29.95
CA SER A 196 15.24 -8.37 -29.00
C SER A 196 14.62 -9.59 -28.33
N PHE A 197 14.41 -9.50 -27.02
CA PHE A 197 13.69 -10.50 -26.23
C PHE A 197 12.83 -9.79 -25.17
N ALA A 198 11.67 -10.37 -24.84
CA ALA A 198 10.83 -9.88 -23.78
C ALA A 198 11.34 -10.39 -22.42
N SER A 199 11.47 -9.52 -21.42
CA SER A 199 11.59 -9.93 -20.04
C SER A 199 10.23 -10.48 -19.59
N GLY A 200 10.19 -11.49 -18.75
CA GLY A 200 8.94 -11.88 -18.09
C GLY A 200 8.42 -10.78 -17.15
N THR A 201 7.21 -10.98 -16.62
CA THR A 201 6.69 -10.16 -15.51
C THR A 201 7.65 -10.27 -14.31
N LEU A 202 7.98 -9.14 -13.70
CA LEU A 202 8.85 -9.09 -12.52
C LEU A 202 7.99 -8.99 -11.26
N ASP A 203 7.86 -10.11 -10.56
CA ASP A 203 7.09 -10.21 -9.32
C ASP A 203 8.04 -10.33 -8.14
N PHE A 204 7.91 -9.44 -7.17
CA PHE A 204 8.71 -9.50 -5.96
C PHE A 204 7.93 -9.01 -4.73
N SER A 205 8.35 -9.55 -3.59
CA SER A 205 7.86 -9.15 -2.28
C SER A 205 8.92 -8.33 -1.56
N THR A 206 8.49 -7.38 -0.76
CA THR A 206 9.39 -6.60 0.09
C THR A 206 8.90 -6.59 1.54
N ILE A 207 9.85 -6.65 2.47
CA ILE A 207 9.65 -6.25 3.85
C ILE A 207 10.48 -5.01 4.09
N LYS A 208 9.86 -3.97 4.63
CA LYS A 208 10.54 -2.70 4.91
C LYS A 208 10.18 -2.16 6.28
N ALA A 209 11.13 -1.46 6.88
CA ALA A 209 10.95 -0.68 8.08
C ALA A 209 11.37 0.77 7.82
N GLY A 210 10.77 1.70 8.54
CA GLY A 210 11.08 3.11 8.36
C GLY A 210 10.74 3.93 9.59
N ILE A 211 11.23 5.17 9.59
CA ILE A 211 10.94 6.18 10.59
C ILE A 211 10.40 7.41 9.86
N ASN A 212 9.25 7.91 10.31
CA ASN A 212 8.60 9.09 9.74
C ASN A 212 8.56 10.23 10.76
N TYR A 213 8.70 11.44 10.26
CA TYR A 213 8.39 12.68 10.97
C TYR A 213 7.08 13.25 10.46
N HIS A 214 6.13 13.52 11.36
CA HIS A 214 4.81 14.09 11.09
C HIS A 214 4.84 15.60 11.32
N PHE A 215 4.54 16.35 10.28
CA PHE A 215 4.40 17.82 10.34
C PHE A 215 2.98 18.14 10.82
N LYS A 216 2.88 18.78 11.97
CA LYS A 216 1.62 19.22 12.60
C LYS A 216 1.52 20.71 12.59
#